data_5012f2f1d80017dc0dd3679dac4fbe5a
#
_entry.id   5012f2f1d80017dc0dd3679dac4fbe5a
#
_cell.length_a   1.000
_cell.length_b   1.000
_cell.length_c   1.000
_cell.angle_alpha   90.00
_cell.angle_beta   90.00
_cell.angle_gamma   90.00
#
_symmetry.space_group_name_H-M   'P 1'
#
loop_
_entity.id
_entity.type
_entity.pdbx_description
1 polymer ?
#
loop_
_entity_poly.entity_id
_entity_poly.type
_entity_poly.pdbx_seq_one_letter_code
_entity_poly.pdbx_strand_id
1 'polypeptide(L)'
;MQAEEAVISHYKKLGYALIKHRYKTPHGEIDIIVKSAEFVVFIEVKARTNPKHSEFLTERQIKRCCNAALHFIGNMEEKYGEVNFRFDLAIVIDEKIAEIIESAWVCDY
;
A
#
# COMPACT_ATOMS: atom_id res chain seq x y z
N MET A 1 8.08 0.01 -13.15
CA MET A 1 8.14 -1.34 -12.57
C MET A 1 6.81 -2.05 -12.72
N GLN A 2 6.84 -3.19 -13.38
CA GLN A 2 5.62 -3.86 -13.82
C GLN A 2 4.76 -4.42 -12.70
N ALA A 3 5.38 -4.90 -11.63
CA ALA A 3 4.62 -5.42 -10.48
C ALA A 3 3.74 -4.34 -9.85
N GLU A 4 4.30 -3.16 -9.62
CA GLU A 4 3.54 -2.05 -9.03
C GLU A 4 2.48 -1.52 -9.99
N GLU A 5 2.78 -1.49 -11.30
CA GLU A 5 1.81 -1.08 -12.30
C GLU A 5 0.60 -2.00 -12.35
N ALA A 6 0.81 -3.30 -12.23
CA ALA A 6 -0.29 -4.28 -12.18
C ALA A 6 -1.19 -4.03 -10.97
N VAL A 7 -0.60 -3.71 -9.82
CA VAL A 7 -1.35 -3.41 -8.60
C VAL A 7 -2.13 -2.12 -8.75
N ILE A 8 -1.50 -1.06 -9.28
CA ILE A 8 -2.17 0.22 -9.53
C ILE A 8 -3.39 0.01 -10.44
N SER A 9 -3.21 -0.73 -11.53
CA SER A 9 -4.28 -1.03 -12.47
C SER A 9 -5.44 -1.78 -11.79
N HIS A 10 -5.13 -2.73 -10.92
CA HIS A 10 -6.13 -3.50 -10.17
C HIS A 10 -7.00 -2.57 -9.32
N TYR A 11 -6.36 -1.68 -8.54
CA TYR A 11 -7.12 -0.75 -7.68
C TYR A 11 -7.93 0.26 -8.49
N LYS A 12 -7.40 0.74 -9.62
CA LYS A 12 -8.15 1.64 -10.50
C LYS A 12 -9.42 0.98 -11.02
N LYS A 13 -9.38 -0.29 -11.36
CA LYS A 13 -10.56 -1.04 -11.80
C LYS A 13 -11.61 -1.18 -10.71
N LEU A 14 -11.18 -1.14 -9.44
CA LEU A 14 -12.09 -1.17 -8.30
C LEU A 14 -12.64 0.21 -7.91
N GLY A 15 -12.27 1.26 -8.66
CA GLY A 15 -12.77 2.60 -8.40
C GLY A 15 -11.85 3.48 -7.57
N TYR A 16 -10.63 3.03 -7.28
CA TYR A 16 -9.65 3.84 -6.55
C TYR A 16 -8.90 4.76 -7.49
N ALA A 17 -8.55 5.95 -7.01
CA ALA A 17 -7.66 6.87 -7.69
C ALA A 17 -6.25 6.74 -7.11
N LEU A 18 -5.23 6.80 -7.97
CA LEU A 18 -3.85 6.82 -7.52
C LEU A 18 -3.51 8.19 -6.93
N ILE A 19 -3.02 8.19 -5.70
CA ILE A 19 -2.58 9.42 -5.02
C ILE A 19 -1.07 9.56 -5.09
N LYS A 20 -0.33 8.51 -4.73
CA LYS A 20 1.13 8.51 -4.75
C LYS A 20 1.66 7.16 -5.21
N HIS A 21 2.76 7.21 -5.94
CA HIS A 21 3.55 6.04 -6.31
C HIS A 21 4.95 6.26 -5.75
N ARG A 22 5.43 5.30 -4.96
CA ARG A 22 6.73 5.37 -4.30
C ARG A 22 6.85 6.61 -3.40
N TYR A 23 5.97 6.69 -2.44
CA TYR A 23 5.96 7.77 -1.47
C TYR A 23 7.09 7.57 -0.47
N LYS A 24 8.06 8.48 -0.46
CA LYS A 24 9.25 8.39 0.40
C LYS A 24 9.30 9.52 1.40
N THR A 25 9.65 9.19 2.64
CA THR A 25 9.88 10.14 3.72
C THR A 25 11.19 9.80 4.40
N PRO A 26 11.74 10.70 5.25
CA PRO A 26 12.95 10.37 6.01
C PRO A 26 12.80 9.15 6.93
N HIS A 27 11.56 8.79 7.29
CA HIS A 27 11.29 7.73 8.28
C HIS A 27 10.74 6.44 7.69
N GLY A 28 10.45 6.41 6.40
CA GLY A 28 9.93 5.22 5.75
C GLY A 28 9.38 5.50 4.37
N GLU A 29 8.83 4.46 3.76
CA GLU A 29 8.29 4.57 2.41
C GLU A 29 7.09 3.66 2.24
N ILE A 30 6.24 4.00 1.26
CA ILE A 30 5.06 3.23 0.86
C ILE A 30 5.09 3.11 -0.65
N ASP A 31 4.87 1.91 -1.16
CA ASP A 31 4.93 1.67 -2.60
C ASP A 31 3.81 2.39 -3.34
N ILE A 32 2.58 2.30 -2.86
CA ILE A 32 1.41 2.87 -3.54
C ILE A 32 0.42 3.40 -2.52
N ILE A 33 -0.13 4.58 -2.78
CA ILE A 33 -1.25 5.14 -2.01
C ILE A 33 -2.40 5.39 -2.98
N VAL A 34 -3.55 4.80 -2.70
CA VAL A 34 -4.76 4.98 -3.50
C VAL A 34 -5.91 5.46 -2.60
N LYS A 35 -6.94 6.02 -3.22
CA LYS A 35 -8.08 6.58 -2.50
C LYS A 35 -9.38 6.25 -3.21
N SER A 36 -10.38 5.87 -2.41
CA SER A 36 -11.79 5.82 -2.81
C SER A 36 -12.58 6.83 -1.99
N ALA A 37 -13.92 6.81 -2.13
CA ALA A 37 -14.78 7.68 -1.31
C ALA A 37 -14.66 7.37 0.17
N GLU A 38 -14.40 6.12 0.55
CA GLU A 38 -14.38 5.66 1.93
C GLU A 38 -12.99 5.44 2.52
N PHE A 39 -12.00 5.10 1.67
CA PHE A 39 -10.70 4.65 2.15
C PHE A 39 -9.54 5.38 1.49
N VAL A 40 -8.51 5.63 2.27
CA VAL A 40 -7.14 5.81 1.77
C VAL A 40 -6.41 4.51 2.08
N VAL A 41 -5.87 3.86 1.06
CA VAL A 41 -5.23 2.55 1.19
C VAL A 41 -3.73 2.69 0.92
N PHE A 42 -2.94 2.25 1.90
CA PHE A 42 -1.48 2.20 1.80
C PHE A 42 -1.10 0.78 1.42
N ILE A 43 -0.42 0.62 0.30
CA ILE A 43 -0.19 -0.70 -0.29
C ILE A 43 1.30 -0.97 -0.36
N GLU A 44 1.70 -2.12 0.18
CA GLU A 44 3.05 -2.65 0.00
C GLU A 44 2.99 -3.77 -1.03
N VAL A 45 3.91 -3.74 -2.00
CA VAL A 45 3.94 -4.71 -3.09
C VAL A 45 5.13 -5.63 -2.89
N LYS A 46 4.86 -6.93 -2.90
CA LYS A 46 5.90 -7.97 -2.82
C LYS A 46 5.87 -8.81 -4.09
N ALA A 47 6.92 -8.65 -4.90
CA ALA A 47 7.10 -9.45 -6.10
C ALA A 47 7.89 -10.71 -5.74
N ARG A 48 7.40 -11.87 -6.15
CA ARG A 48 8.01 -13.17 -5.87
C ARG A 48 8.07 -13.99 -7.15
N THR A 49 9.07 -14.85 -7.22
CA THR A 49 9.16 -15.84 -8.29
C THR A 49 8.69 -17.21 -7.81
N ASN A 50 8.61 -17.39 -6.49
CA ASN A 50 8.23 -18.65 -5.88
C ASN A 50 7.08 -18.42 -4.91
N PRO A 51 5.89 -19.01 -5.13
CA PRO A 51 4.73 -18.81 -4.27
C PRO A 51 4.88 -19.43 -2.88
N LYS A 52 5.92 -20.23 -2.64
CA LYS A 52 6.12 -20.91 -1.34
C LYS A 52 6.80 -20.03 -0.29
N HIS A 53 7.26 -18.84 -0.65
CA HIS A 53 7.81 -17.93 0.35
C HIS A 53 6.71 -17.40 1.25
N SER A 54 6.83 -17.69 2.55
CA SER A 54 5.81 -17.35 3.54
C SER A 54 6.05 -16.02 4.24
N GLU A 55 7.26 -15.44 4.13
CA GLU A 55 7.57 -14.18 4.76
C GLU A 55 7.43 -13.04 3.77
N PHE A 56 6.42 -12.19 4.00
CA PHE A 56 6.15 -11.08 3.10
C PHE A 56 6.58 -9.75 3.69
N LEU A 57 6.36 -9.53 5.00
CA LEU A 57 6.70 -8.28 5.66
C LEU A 57 7.36 -8.57 7.00
N THR A 58 8.48 -7.90 7.26
CA THR A 58 9.12 -7.91 8.58
C THR A 58 8.50 -6.80 9.44
N GLU A 59 8.67 -6.90 10.75
CA GLU A 59 8.26 -5.84 11.66
C GLU A 59 8.89 -4.51 11.31
N ARG A 60 10.14 -4.52 10.88
CA ARG A 60 10.85 -3.32 10.45
C ARG A 60 10.18 -2.68 9.23
N GLN A 61 9.80 -3.48 8.24
CA GLN A 61 9.12 -2.98 7.05
C GLN A 61 7.75 -2.40 7.41
N ILE A 62 6.99 -3.08 8.26
CA ILE A 62 5.70 -2.59 8.74
C ILE A 62 5.87 -1.24 9.45
N LYS A 63 6.86 -1.13 10.33
CA LYS A 63 7.12 0.12 11.05
C LYS A 63 7.47 1.26 10.10
N ARG A 64 8.29 0.99 9.08
CA ARG A 64 8.64 1.99 8.08
C ARG A 64 7.42 2.44 7.27
N CYS A 65 6.56 1.51 6.90
CA CYS A 65 5.30 1.83 6.22
C CYS A 65 4.39 2.68 7.11
N CYS A 66 4.27 2.33 8.38
CA CYS A 66 3.45 3.07 9.32
C CYS A 66 3.97 4.49 9.53
N ASN A 67 5.29 4.67 9.64
CA ASN A 67 5.88 6.00 9.78
C ASN A 67 5.61 6.87 8.55
N ALA A 68 5.73 6.30 7.35
CA ALA A 68 5.43 7.03 6.12
C ALA A 68 3.93 7.36 6.01
N ALA A 69 3.06 6.45 6.44
CA ALA A 69 1.62 6.68 6.44
C ALA A 69 1.25 7.83 7.39
N LEU A 70 1.82 7.88 8.58
CA LEU A 70 1.59 8.98 9.52
C LEU A 70 2.02 10.33 8.92
N HIS A 71 3.16 10.34 8.24
CA HIS A 71 3.64 11.54 7.57
C HIS A 71 2.64 11.99 6.50
N PHE A 72 2.14 11.05 5.69
CA PHE A 72 1.15 11.35 4.67
C PHE A 72 -0.14 11.90 5.29
N ILE A 73 -0.65 11.24 6.32
CA ILE A 73 -1.89 11.64 7.00
C ILE A 73 -1.76 13.03 7.59
N GLY A 74 -0.61 13.34 8.21
CA GLY A 74 -0.36 14.65 8.81
C GLY A 74 -0.30 15.79 7.80
N ASN A 75 -0.03 15.48 6.53
CA ASN A 75 0.06 16.45 5.45
C ASN A 75 -1.11 16.33 4.46
N MET A 76 -2.10 15.50 4.77
CA MET A 76 -3.21 15.24 3.88
C MET A 76 -4.12 16.47 3.76
N GLU A 77 -4.56 16.73 2.54
CA GLU A 77 -5.44 17.86 2.29
C GLU A 77 -6.83 17.67 2.89
N GLU A 78 -7.40 18.76 3.40
CA GLU A 78 -8.75 18.74 4.00
C GLU A 78 -9.81 18.27 3.02
N LYS A 79 -9.62 18.47 1.73
CA LYS A 79 -10.58 18.05 0.71
C LYS A 79 -10.86 16.56 0.70
N TYR A 80 -9.97 15.75 1.31
CA TYR A 80 -10.21 14.31 1.41
C TYR A 80 -11.31 13.97 2.43
N GLY A 81 -11.63 14.92 3.35
CA GLY A 81 -12.67 14.71 4.33
C GLY A 81 -12.37 13.59 5.30
N GLU A 82 -13.44 13.00 5.84
CA GLU A 82 -13.31 11.86 6.72
C GLU A 82 -13.18 10.58 5.90
N VAL A 83 -12.04 9.92 6.03
CA VAL A 83 -11.78 8.63 5.36
C VAL A 83 -11.23 7.64 6.36
N ASN A 84 -11.42 6.38 6.07
CA ASN A 84 -10.79 5.30 6.82
C ASN A 84 -9.45 4.99 6.18
N PHE A 85 -8.52 4.49 6.99
CA PHE A 85 -7.19 4.10 6.51
C PHE A 85 -7.08 2.58 6.56
N ARG A 86 -6.47 2.02 5.51
CA ARG A 86 -6.29 0.58 5.39
C ARG A 86 -4.90 0.29 4.85
N PHE A 87 -4.29 -0.78 5.35
CA PHE A 87 -2.97 -1.21 4.92
C PHE A 87 -3.09 -2.56 4.22
N ASP A 88 -2.78 -2.58 2.94
CA ASP A 88 -2.91 -3.78 2.10
C ASP A 88 -1.54 -4.30 1.67
N LEU A 89 -1.46 -5.61 1.51
CA LEU A 89 -0.30 -6.28 0.95
C LEU A 89 -0.70 -6.90 -0.39
N ALA A 90 0.01 -6.53 -1.44
CA ALA A 90 -0.19 -7.10 -2.77
C ALA A 90 0.97 -8.04 -3.09
N ILE A 91 0.65 -9.29 -3.38
CA ILE A 91 1.63 -10.31 -3.76
C ILE A 91 1.54 -10.52 -5.26
N VAL A 92 2.66 -10.31 -5.95
CA VAL A 92 2.75 -10.41 -7.40
C VAL A 92 3.74 -11.52 -7.74
N ILE A 93 3.32 -12.44 -8.59
CA ILE A 93 4.13 -13.55 -9.08
C ILE A 93 4.10 -13.49 -10.60
N ASP A 94 5.29 -13.48 -11.22
CA ASP A 94 5.43 -13.37 -12.69
C ASP A 94 4.62 -12.20 -13.25
N GLU A 95 4.74 -11.05 -12.60
CA GLU A 95 4.09 -9.79 -13.00
C GLU A 95 2.57 -9.81 -12.95
N LYS A 96 1.98 -10.84 -12.33
CA LYS A 96 0.54 -10.96 -12.15
C LYS A 96 0.20 -10.95 -10.67
N ILE A 97 -0.90 -10.31 -10.33
CA ILE A 97 -1.36 -10.31 -8.95
C ILE A 97 -1.79 -11.73 -8.58
N ALA A 98 -1.10 -12.28 -7.58
CA ALA A 98 -1.45 -13.60 -7.04
C ALA A 98 -2.43 -13.46 -5.89
N GLU A 99 -2.28 -12.41 -5.08
CA GLU A 99 -3.14 -12.22 -3.91
C GLU A 99 -3.11 -10.77 -3.48
N ILE A 100 -4.26 -10.26 -3.03
CA ILE A 100 -4.36 -8.99 -2.32
C ILE A 100 -4.86 -9.32 -0.92
N ILE A 101 -4.08 -8.95 0.08
CA ILE A 101 -4.47 -9.13 1.48
C ILE A 101 -4.87 -7.77 2.01
N GLU A 102 -6.18 -7.54 2.13
CA GLU A 102 -6.71 -6.30 2.69
C GLU A 102 -6.52 -6.30 4.19
N SER A 103 -6.25 -5.12 4.75
CA SER A 103 -6.02 -4.97 6.18
C SER A 103 -4.96 -5.94 6.69
N ALA A 104 -3.84 -6.02 5.97
CA ALA A 104 -2.77 -6.98 6.22
C ALA A 104 -2.05 -6.72 7.54
N TRP A 105 -2.04 -5.46 8.00
CA TRP A 105 -1.48 -5.09 9.30
C TRP A 105 -2.14 -3.83 9.81
N VAL A 106 -1.90 -3.54 11.09
CA VAL A 106 -2.30 -2.29 11.72
C VAL A 106 -1.08 -1.58 12.25
N CYS A 107 -1.17 -0.26 12.36
CA CYS A 107 -0.09 0.52 12.94
C CYS A 107 -0.35 0.72 14.42
N ASP A 108 0.65 0.39 15.20
CA ASP A 108 0.59 0.37 16.66
C ASP A 108 1.26 1.64 17.18
N TYR A 109 0.46 2.64 17.48
CA TYR A 109 0.94 3.94 17.95
C TYR A 109 0.28 4.32 19.25
#